data_70c0d5787a4069eaf13518dbdf1e407a
#
_entry.id   70c0d5787a4069eaf13518dbdf1e407a
#
_cell.length_a   1.000
_cell.length_b   1.000
_cell.length_c   1.000
_cell.angle_alpha   90.00
_cell.angle_beta   90.00
_cell.angle_gamma   90.00
#
_symmetry.space_group_name_H-M   'P 1'
#
loop_
_entity.id
_entity.type
_entity.pdbx_description
1 polymer ?
#
loop_
_entity_poly.entity_id
_entity_poly.type
_entity_poly.pdbx_seq_one_letter_code
_entity_poly.pdbx_strand_id
1 'polypeptide(L)'
;VILVDVNVLVYAFRRDAPNHQAYADWLKELIDSDTAFGMADLVLSGFVRIVTHPAIFDPPSTVEHAISFANQIHRHPRCASIAPGPRHWDIFTRLCRETCATGNLVPDAYLAALATESGTDWITADRGFARFRGLRWRHPFD
;
A
#
# COMPACT_ATOMS: atom_id res chain seq x y z
N VAL A 1 -12.01 0.97 8.27
CA VAL A 1 -10.78 0.19 8.08
C VAL A 1 -9.98 0.82 6.95
N ILE A 2 -8.68 0.90 7.12
CA ILE A 2 -7.77 1.46 6.12
C ILE A 2 -6.96 0.35 5.45
N LEU A 3 -6.49 0.61 4.23
CA LEU A 3 -5.59 -0.23 3.46
C LEU A 3 -4.40 0.63 3.04
N VAL A 4 -3.18 0.17 3.32
CA VAL A 4 -1.97 0.98 3.18
C VAL A 4 -1.23 0.65 1.89
N ASP A 5 -0.81 1.69 1.16
CA ASP A 5 -0.05 1.56 -0.09
C ASP A 5 1.41 1.17 0.15
N VAL A 6 2.02 0.61 -0.87
CA VAL A 6 3.44 0.20 -0.90
C VAL A 6 4.37 1.34 -0.51
N ASN A 7 4.18 2.53 -1.06
CA ASN A 7 5.08 3.66 -0.82
C ASN A 7 5.15 4.06 0.66
N VAL A 8 4.03 4.02 1.36
CA VAL A 8 3.98 4.33 2.80
C VAL A 8 4.84 3.35 3.59
N LEU A 9 4.76 2.05 3.27
CA LEU A 9 5.58 1.02 3.91
C LEU A 9 7.06 1.18 3.60
N VAL A 10 7.40 1.49 2.35
CA VAL A 10 8.78 1.73 1.93
C VAL A 10 9.39 2.89 2.70
N TYR A 11 8.68 4.02 2.80
CA TYR A 11 9.17 5.20 3.51
C TYR A 11 9.26 4.97 5.03
N ALA A 12 8.35 4.19 5.58
CA ALA A 12 8.39 3.82 7.00
C ALA A 12 9.55 2.86 7.34
N PHE A 13 10.03 2.08 6.37
CA PHE A 13 11.07 1.08 6.57
C PHE A 13 12.47 1.61 6.26
N ARG A 14 12.65 2.29 5.11
CA ARG A 14 13.97 2.76 4.65
C ARG A 14 14.37 4.04 5.33
N ARG A 15 15.46 4.00 6.09
CA ARG A 15 15.98 5.18 6.83
C ARG A 15 16.49 6.28 5.90
N ASP A 16 16.89 5.93 4.68
CA ASP A 16 17.36 6.87 3.66
C ASP A 16 16.23 7.46 2.81
N ALA A 17 14.98 7.07 3.05
CA ALA A 17 13.84 7.63 2.35
C ALA A 17 13.48 9.03 2.89
N PRO A 18 12.97 9.94 2.02
CA PRO A 18 12.49 11.24 2.47
C PRO A 18 11.39 11.11 3.53
N ASN A 19 11.46 11.91 4.58
CA ASN A 19 10.48 11.94 5.67
C ASN A 19 10.30 10.59 6.37
N HIS A 20 11.31 9.73 6.34
CA HIS A 20 11.28 8.41 6.96
C HIS A 20 10.68 8.43 8.36
N GLN A 21 11.14 9.34 9.22
CA GLN A 21 10.72 9.35 10.63
C GLN A 21 9.21 9.61 10.77
N ALA A 22 8.66 10.50 9.96
CA ALA A 22 7.23 10.80 9.99
C ALA A 22 6.40 9.60 9.56
N TYR A 23 6.83 8.87 8.51
CA TYR A 23 6.14 7.66 8.08
C TYR A 23 6.31 6.51 9.09
N ALA A 24 7.49 6.36 9.67
CA ALA A 24 7.73 5.35 10.69
C ALA A 24 6.86 5.58 11.92
N ASP A 25 6.75 6.83 12.38
CA ASP A 25 5.91 7.20 13.51
C ASP A 25 4.42 6.96 13.20
N TRP A 26 3.98 7.33 12.00
CA TRP A 26 2.61 7.09 11.56
C TRP A 26 2.25 5.60 11.56
N LEU A 27 3.14 4.76 11.00
CA LEU A 27 2.92 3.32 10.96
C LEU A 27 2.92 2.71 12.37
N LYS A 28 3.83 3.17 13.23
CA LYS A 28 3.88 2.71 14.62
C LYS A 28 2.59 3.05 15.36
N GLU A 29 2.07 4.26 15.20
CA GLU A 29 0.79 4.64 15.81
C GLU A 29 -0.35 3.73 15.33
N LEU A 30 -0.39 3.43 14.04
CA LEU A 30 -1.40 2.52 13.48
C LEU A 30 -1.31 1.13 14.11
N ILE A 31 -0.11 0.57 14.19
CA ILE A 31 0.12 -0.77 14.72
C ILE A 31 -0.16 -0.84 16.22
N ASP A 32 0.17 0.20 16.96
CA ASP A 32 -0.04 0.28 18.41
C ASP A 32 -1.49 0.64 18.79
N SER A 33 -2.29 1.11 17.84
CA SER A 33 -3.68 1.47 18.10
C SER A 33 -4.57 0.23 18.29
N ASP A 34 -5.76 0.45 18.84
CA ASP A 34 -6.77 -0.62 18.97
C ASP A 34 -7.58 -0.83 17.70
N THR A 35 -7.31 -0.05 16.65
CA THR A 35 -8.08 -0.07 15.41
C THR A 35 -7.57 -1.16 14.48
N ALA A 36 -8.51 -1.93 13.90
CA ALA A 36 -8.17 -2.88 12.84
C ALA A 36 -7.74 -2.14 11.57
N PHE A 37 -6.80 -2.72 10.85
CA PHE A 37 -6.35 -2.22 9.55
C PHE A 37 -6.28 -3.36 8.54
N GLY A 38 -6.36 -3.02 7.26
CA GLY A 38 -6.26 -3.98 6.18
C GLY A 38 -4.86 -4.01 5.56
N MET A 39 -4.49 -5.17 5.06
CA MET A 39 -3.26 -5.33 4.28
C MET A 39 -3.51 -6.36 3.17
N ALA A 40 -2.97 -6.07 1.99
CA ALA A 40 -3.03 -6.95 0.84
C ALA A 40 -1.67 -7.60 0.61
N ASP A 41 -1.65 -8.89 0.29
CA ASP A 41 -0.42 -9.60 -0.05
C ASP A 41 0.29 -8.96 -1.24
N LEU A 42 -0.47 -8.43 -2.20
CA LEU A 42 0.10 -7.71 -3.35
C LEU A 42 0.89 -6.47 -2.90
N VAL A 43 0.40 -5.74 -1.89
CA VAL A 43 1.11 -4.59 -1.33
C VAL A 43 2.39 -5.03 -0.63
N LEU A 44 2.33 -6.07 0.20
CA LEU A 44 3.52 -6.59 0.90
C LEU A 44 4.55 -7.15 -0.08
N SER A 45 4.13 -7.85 -1.11
CA SER A 45 5.00 -8.34 -2.19
C SER A 45 5.68 -7.17 -2.91
N GLY A 46 4.92 -6.12 -3.24
CA GLY A 46 5.46 -4.91 -3.85
C GLY A 46 6.48 -4.19 -2.95
N PHE A 47 6.21 -4.14 -1.66
CA PHE A 47 7.16 -3.62 -0.68
C PHE A 47 8.48 -4.39 -0.70
N VAL A 48 8.44 -5.72 -0.62
CA VAL A 48 9.65 -6.56 -0.66
C VAL A 48 10.43 -6.33 -1.95
N ARG A 49 9.74 -6.27 -3.09
CA ARG A 49 10.37 -6.03 -4.41
C ARG A 49 11.11 -4.70 -4.45
N ILE A 50 10.51 -3.63 -3.96
CA ILE A 50 11.08 -2.29 -4.04
C ILE A 50 12.28 -2.12 -3.12
N VAL A 51 12.17 -2.53 -1.84
CA VAL A 51 13.25 -2.29 -0.87
C VAL A 51 14.48 -3.18 -1.13
N THR A 52 14.32 -4.28 -1.85
CA THR A 52 15.43 -5.17 -2.23
C THR A 52 16.02 -4.84 -3.61
N HIS A 53 15.46 -3.84 -4.31
CA HIS A 53 15.84 -3.53 -5.68
C HIS A 53 17.10 -2.66 -5.72
N PRO A 54 18.23 -3.16 -6.29
CA PRO A 54 19.49 -2.44 -6.26
C PRO A 54 19.53 -1.19 -7.16
N ALA A 55 18.59 -1.09 -8.11
CA ALA A 55 18.46 0.12 -8.92
C ALA A 55 17.71 1.25 -8.22
N ILE A 56 16.97 0.94 -7.15
CA ILE A 56 16.19 1.93 -6.38
C ILE A 56 16.93 2.34 -5.12
N PHE A 57 17.55 1.39 -4.42
CA PHE A 57 18.27 1.64 -3.18
C PHE A 57 19.70 1.11 -3.26
N ASP A 58 20.64 1.88 -2.70
CA ASP A 58 22.06 1.52 -2.61
C ASP A 58 22.59 1.84 -1.20
N PRO A 59 22.87 0.83 -0.36
CA PRO A 59 22.63 -0.59 -0.63
C PRO A 59 21.14 -0.95 -0.51
N PRO A 60 20.70 -1.96 -1.27
CA PRO A 60 19.31 -2.44 -1.10
C PRO A 60 19.18 -3.19 0.23
N SER A 61 17.93 -3.27 0.72
CA SER A 61 17.63 -4.10 1.87
C SER A 61 17.79 -5.58 1.53
N THR A 62 18.16 -6.40 2.51
CA THR A 62 18.18 -7.85 2.31
C THR A 62 16.73 -8.38 2.27
N VAL A 63 16.52 -9.48 1.57
CA VAL A 63 15.19 -10.12 1.52
C VAL A 63 14.74 -10.54 2.93
N GLU A 64 15.67 -10.98 3.77
CA GLU A 64 15.33 -11.39 5.13
C GLU A 64 14.84 -10.23 6.00
N HIS A 65 15.47 -9.06 5.91
CA HIS A 65 15.00 -7.87 6.62
C HIS A 65 13.63 -7.42 6.09
N ALA A 66 13.44 -7.43 4.78
CA ALA A 66 12.17 -7.05 4.16
C ALA A 66 11.03 -7.97 4.59
N ILE A 67 11.26 -9.29 4.55
CA ILE A 67 10.26 -10.29 4.96
C ILE A 67 9.96 -10.17 6.46
N SER A 68 10.97 -9.96 7.29
CA SER A 68 10.76 -9.79 8.73
C SER A 68 9.83 -8.62 9.03
N PHE A 69 10.05 -7.48 8.38
CA PHE A 69 9.18 -6.31 8.52
C PHE A 69 7.76 -6.60 8.01
N ALA A 70 7.65 -7.18 6.81
CA ALA A 70 6.35 -7.54 6.23
C ALA A 70 5.56 -8.50 7.11
N ASN A 71 6.24 -9.49 7.71
CA ASN A 71 5.60 -10.47 8.59
C ASN A 71 5.07 -9.84 9.88
N GLN A 72 5.74 -8.83 10.42
CA GLN A 72 5.23 -8.12 11.61
C GLN A 72 3.87 -7.49 11.34
N ILE A 73 3.66 -6.98 10.14
CA ILE A 73 2.39 -6.38 9.72
C ILE A 73 1.39 -7.49 9.39
N HIS A 74 1.77 -8.44 8.54
CA HIS A 74 0.90 -9.51 8.06
C HIS A 74 0.32 -10.35 9.20
N ARG A 75 1.12 -10.63 10.23
CA ARG A 75 0.76 -11.48 11.37
C ARG A 75 0.18 -10.70 12.55
N HIS A 76 0.03 -9.39 12.41
CA HIS A 76 -0.53 -8.58 13.48
C HIS A 76 -1.98 -9.00 13.77
N PRO A 77 -2.38 -9.13 15.06
CA PRO A 77 -3.73 -9.63 15.42
C PRO A 77 -4.89 -8.81 14.85
N ARG A 78 -4.68 -7.51 14.61
CA ARG A 78 -5.71 -6.61 14.06
C ARG A 78 -5.58 -6.39 12.55
N CYS A 79 -4.67 -7.10 11.91
CA CYS A 79 -4.49 -7.03 10.46
C CYS A 79 -5.54 -7.88 9.75
N ALA A 80 -6.42 -7.25 8.97
CA ALA A 80 -7.36 -7.95 8.11
C ALA A 80 -6.72 -8.18 6.73
N SER A 81 -6.76 -9.41 6.26
CA SER A 81 -6.28 -9.74 4.91
C SER A 81 -7.31 -9.28 3.88
N ILE A 82 -6.88 -8.41 2.96
CA ILE A 82 -7.71 -7.88 1.88
C ILE A 82 -7.23 -8.50 0.56
N ALA A 83 -8.15 -9.15 -0.13
CA ALA A 83 -7.89 -9.82 -1.40
C ALA A 83 -9.02 -9.50 -2.38
N PRO A 84 -8.78 -9.61 -3.70
CA PRO A 84 -9.82 -9.41 -4.70
C PRO A 84 -11.01 -10.34 -4.48
N GLY A 85 -12.20 -9.77 -4.47
CA GLY A 85 -13.45 -10.49 -4.41
C GLY A 85 -14.15 -10.55 -5.77
N PRO A 86 -15.42 -10.97 -5.82
CA PRO A 86 -16.12 -11.21 -7.09
C PRO A 86 -16.37 -9.96 -7.92
N ARG A 87 -16.35 -8.76 -7.33
CA ARG A 87 -16.58 -7.51 -8.05
C ARG A 87 -15.31 -6.78 -8.45
N HIS A 88 -14.15 -7.27 -8.00
CA HIS A 88 -12.87 -6.56 -8.20
C HIS A 88 -12.57 -6.36 -9.69
N TRP A 89 -12.73 -7.38 -10.51
CA TRP A 89 -12.41 -7.31 -11.94
C TRP A 89 -13.22 -6.23 -12.67
N ASP A 90 -14.52 -6.16 -12.40
CA ASP A 90 -15.39 -5.16 -13.03
C ASP A 90 -15.03 -3.75 -12.59
N ILE A 91 -14.72 -3.55 -11.32
CA ILE A 91 -14.25 -2.26 -10.81
C ILE A 91 -12.89 -1.89 -11.43
N PHE A 92 -11.96 -2.82 -11.45
CA PHE A 92 -10.63 -2.63 -12.04
C PHE A 92 -10.71 -2.22 -13.52
N THR A 93 -11.47 -2.96 -14.33
CA THR A 93 -11.59 -2.65 -15.76
C THR A 93 -12.30 -1.31 -15.99
N ARG A 94 -13.28 -0.96 -15.16
CA ARG A 94 -13.93 0.36 -15.20
C ARG A 94 -12.92 1.47 -14.94
N LEU A 95 -12.12 1.33 -13.88
CA LEU A 95 -11.10 2.34 -13.53
C LEU A 95 -10.04 2.48 -14.62
N CYS A 96 -9.62 1.39 -15.24
CA CYS A 96 -8.69 1.42 -16.37
C CYS A 96 -9.27 2.21 -17.55
N ARG A 97 -10.54 1.98 -17.89
CA ARG A 97 -11.20 2.69 -19.00
C ARG A 97 -11.39 4.17 -18.70
N GLU A 98 -11.86 4.50 -17.51
CA GLU A 98 -12.08 5.90 -17.11
C GLU A 98 -10.81 6.73 -17.10
N THR A 99 -9.67 6.14 -16.76
CA THR A 99 -8.38 6.82 -16.68
C THR A 99 -7.51 6.63 -17.92
N CYS A 100 -7.95 5.84 -18.90
CA CYS A 100 -7.14 5.43 -20.04
C CYS A 100 -5.79 4.84 -19.59
N ALA A 101 -5.84 3.94 -18.61
CA ALA A 101 -4.66 3.43 -17.93
C ALA A 101 -3.73 2.67 -18.87
N THR A 102 -2.44 3.00 -18.80
CA THR A 102 -1.35 2.30 -19.48
C THR A 102 -0.15 2.14 -18.54
N GLY A 103 0.65 1.09 -18.75
CA GLY A 103 1.90 0.89 -18.00
C GLY A 103 1.66 0.87 -16.48
N ASN A 104 2.40 1.69 -15.76
CA ASN A 104 2.38 1.71 -14.29
C ASN A 104 1.05 2.18 -13.69
N LEU A 105 0.18 2.81 -14.46
CA LEU A 105 -1.15 3.19 -13.99
C LEU A 105 -2.08 1.98 -13.86
N VAL A 106 -1.81 0.90 -14.59
CA VAL A 106 -2.62 -0.33 -14.51
C VAL A 106 -2.51 -1.00 -13.13
N PRO A 107 -1.32 -1.22 -12.55
CA PRO A 107 -1.23 -1.71 -11.17
C PRO A 107 -1.90 -0.79 -10.15
N ASP A 108 -1.82 0.54 -10.35
CA ASP A 108 -2.49 1.49 -9.47
C ASP A 108 -4.01 1.34 -9.54
N ALA A 109 -4.56 1.16 -10.73
CA ALA A 109 -6.00 0.89 -10.91
C ALA A 109 -6.41 -0.41 -10.21
N TYR A 110 -5.55 -1.43 -10.23
CA TYR A 110 -5.81 -2.70 -9.53
C TYR A 110 -5.92 -2.48 -8.02
N LEU A 111 -5.02 -1.72 -7.43
CA LEU A 111 -5.02 -1.41 -5.99
C LEU A 111 -6.20 -0.50 -5.62
N ALA A 112 -6.52 0.48 -6.46
CA ALA A 112 -7.69 1.33 -6.26
C ALA A 112 -8.99 0.52 -6.28
N ALA A 113 -9.08 -0.46 -7.17
CA ALA A 113 -10.23 -1.37 -7.24
C ALA A 113 -10.32 -2.24 -5.98
N LEU A 114 -9.20 -2.69 -5.46
CA LEU A 114 -9.14 -3.50 -4.25
C LEU A 114 -9.69 -2.72 -3.04
N ALA A 115 -9.25 -1.49 -2.86
CA ALA A 115 -9.74 -0.62 -1.79
C ALA A 115 -11.23 -0.28 -1.97
N THR A 116 -11.65 -0.01 -3.19
CA THR A 116 -13.05 0.30 -3.50
C THR A 116 -13.97 -0.87 -3.20
N GLU A 117 -13.62 -2.07 -3.66
CA GLU A 117 -14.44 -3.27 -3.41
C GLU A 117 -14.54 -3.59 -1.93
N SER A 118 -13.42 -3.52 -1.21
CA SER A 118 -13.39 -3.85 0.22
C SER A 118 -13.99 -2.77 1.11
N GLY A 119 -14.30 -1.59 0.56
CA GLY A 119 -14.84 -0.47 1.34
C GLY A 119 -13.84 0.13 2.30
N THR A 120 -12.53 -0.03 2.04
CA THR A 120 -11.46 0.55 2.86
C THR A 120 -11.03 1.91 2.34
N ASP A 121 -10.48 2.74 3.24
CA ASP A 121 -9.82 3.97 2.85
C ASP A 121 -8.38 3.66 2.41
N TRP A 122 -8.02 4.11 1.21
CA TRP A 122 -6.69 3.90 0.64
C TRP A 122 -5.73 4.98 1.17
N ILE A 123 -4.69 4.56 1.88
CA ILE A 123 -3.67 5.46 2.45
C ILE A 123 -2.44 5.40 1.58
N THR A 124 -2.13 6.51 0.92
CA THR A 124 -1.04 6.58 -0.06
C THR A 124 -0.32 7.92 0.01
N ALA A 125 0.99 7.90 -0.23
CA ALA A 125 1.77 9.11 -0.42
C ALA A 125 1.64 9.69 -1.84
N ASP A 126 1.05 8.93 -2.76
CA ASP A 126 0.86 9.33 -4.15
C ASP A 126 -0.50 9.99 -4.35
N ARG A 127 -0.50 11.32 -4.45
CA ARG A 127 -1.74 12.09 -4.68
C ARG A 127 -2.34 11.87 -6.08
N GLY A 128 -1.62 11.19 -6.97
CA GLY A 128 -2.13 10.76 -8.27
C GLY A 128 -3.30 9.80 -8.19
N PHE A 129 -3.50 9.12 -7.06
CA PHE A 129 -4.68 8.27 -6.84
C PHE A 129 -6.01 9.04 -6.84
N ALA A 130 -5.99 10.37 -6.73
CA ALA A 130 -7.19 11.20 -6.86
C ALA A 130 -7.90 11.03 -8.21
N ARG A 131 -7.20 10.53 -9.23
CA ARG A 131 -7.79 10.28 -10.57
C ARG A 131 -8.82 9.15 -10.58
N PHE A 132 -8.79 8.25 -9.60
CA PHE A 132 -9.69 7.08 -9.58
C PHE A 132 -11.02 7.46 -8.94
N ARG A 133 -12.05 7.57 -9.77
CA ARG A 133 -13.39 7.96 -9.34
C ARG A 133 -14.00 6.92 -8.39
N GLY A 134 -14.48 7.40 -7.26
CA GLY A 134 -15.11 6.56 -6.24
C GLY A 134 -14.14 6.01 -5.19
N LEU A 135 -12.83 6.18 -5.41
CA LEU A 135 -11.83 5.78 -4.43
C LEU A 135 -11.81 6.77 -3.26
N ARG A 136 -11.96 6.26 -2.06
CA ARG A 136 -11.69 7.05 -0.84
C ARG A 136 -10.21 6.91 -0.51
N TRP A 137 -9.46 7.96 -0.71
CA TRP A 137 -8.03 7.96 -0.45
C TRP A 137 -7.63 9.19 0.37
N ARG A 138 -6.52 9.06 1.08
CA ARG A 138 -5.90 10.21 1.75
C ARG A 138 -4.42 9.97 1.93
N HIS A 139 -3.67 11.05 2.08
CA HIS A 139 -2.27 10.99 2.46
C HIS A 139 -2.18 10.64 3.96
N PRO A 140 -1.13 9.90 4.41
CA PRO A 140 -1.00 9.55 5.83
C PRO A 140 -1.00 10.75 6.78
N PHE A 141 -0.56 11.90 6.30
CA PHE A 141 -0.43 13.12 7.13
C PHE A 141 -1.60 14.10 6.96
N ASP A 142 -2.62 13.73 6.20
CA ASP A 142 -3.84 14.54 6.07
C ASP A 142 -4.70 14.47 7.34
#